data_2d18278fe17134cf6abe77ccf94c8c6e
#
_entry.id   2d18278fe17134cf6abe77ccf94c8c6e
#
_cell.length_a   1.000
_cell.length_b   1.000
_cell.length_c   1.000
_cell.angle_alpha   90.00
_cell.angle_beta   90.00
_cell.angle_gamma   90.00
#
_symmetry.space_group_name_H-M   'P 1'
#
loop_
_entity.id
_entity.type
_entity.pdbx_description
1 polymer ?
#
loop_
_entity_poly.entity_id
_entity_poly.type
_entity_poly.pdbx_seq_one_letter_code
_entity_poly.pdbx_strand_id
1 'polypeptide(L)'
;MSVEGSMASEVTDDVPPPLELGRAAGAPLYAQIRDALRHQIDSHSLPPGAPLPTEEALQARYGVSRSVVRQALGDLADLGLIVRQRGRGSVVAPRLEHRRRADRAGGLRQQVEASGHHLRTEIVELAVDEAPSTAAAALGVTDTWRLERIRRVEDEPLVFMRTWLPRELFPHLSAEDLDGGSLHDWMRARGVEPQGGPRQLQAVPADEAVATHLDLGVGVPVLLLQGVTQDQYGRGLEWFTAWHRPDTVFDVDAHVRPRPPGAGGGEELGRVRELVQELALLLGTQSPQA
;
A
#
# COMPACT_ATOMS: atom_id res chain seq x y z
N MET A 1 -11.21 19.56 -52.81
CA MET A 1 -11.38 20.60 -51.76
C MET A 1 -11.18 19.92 -50.45
N SER A 2 -9.93 20.06 -49.97
CA SER A 2 -9.43 19.49 -48.73
C SER A 2 -9.85 20.39 -47.59
N VAL A 3 -10.31 19.79 -46.48
CA VAL A 3 -10.46 20.48 -45.20
C VAL A 3 -9.71 19.63 -44.18
N GLU A 4 -8.45 19.98 -44.01
CA GLU A 4 -7.66 19.56 -42.85
C GLU A 4 -8.10 20.42 -41.66
N GLY A 5 -8.82 19.79 -40.73
CA GLY A 5 -9.16 20.36 -39.44
C GLY A 5 -8.06 20.01 -38.43
N SER A 6 -7.22 20.99 -38.16
CA SER A 6 -6.24 20.97 -37.08
C SER A 6 -6.94 20.83 -35.72
N MET A 7 -6.86 19.66 -35.10
CA MET A 7 -7.18 19.50 -33.67
C MET A 7 -5.95 19.88 -32.85
N ALA A 8 -5.80 21.18 -32.63
CA ALA A 8 -4.94 21.65 -31.53
C ALA A 8 -5.63 21.29 -30.23
N SER A 9 -5.02 20.36 -29.49
CA SER A 9 -5.42 19.96 -28.13
C SER A 9 -5.29 21.19 -27.22
N GLU A 10 -6.42 21.78 -26.84
CA GLU A 10 -6.51 22.71 -25.70
C GLU A 10 -6.17 21.92 -24.44
N VAL A 11 -4.95 22.14 -23.96
CA VAL A 11 -4.56 21.75 -22.59
C VAL A 11 -5.36 22.67 -21.66
N THR A 12 -6.43 22.17 -21.12
CA THR A 12 -7.26 22.83 -20.12
C THR A 12 -6.42 23.20 -18.90
N ASP A 13 -6.45 24.48 -18.60
CA ASP A 13 -5.80 25.19 -17.47
C ASP A 13 -6.51 24.85 -16.13
N ASP A 14 -6.61 23.56 -15.80
CA ASP A 14 -7.19 23.09 -14.53
C ASP A 14 -6.09 22.84 -13.48
N VAL A 15 -5.24 23.86 -13.31
CA VAL A 15 -4.23 23.88 -12.26
C VAL A 15 -4.79 24.64 -11.06
N PRO A 16 -4.87 24.01 -9.86
CA PRO A 16 -5.45 24.65 -8.68
C PRO A 16 -4.82 26.02 -8.36
N PRO A 17 -5.56 26.93 -7.70
CA PRO A 17 -5.15 28.31 -7.49
C PRO A 17 -3.78 28.40 -6.80
N PRO A 18 -2.98 29.43 -7.09
CA PRO A 18 -1.65 29.59 -6.51
C PRO A 18 -1.75 29.72 -4.99
N LEU A 19 -0.94 28.93 -4.28
CA LEU A 19 -0.61 29.24 -2.90
C LEU A 19 -0.01 30.66 -2.87
N GLU A 20 -0.59 31.55 -2.09
CA GLU A 20 -0.04 32.89 -1.91
C GLU A 20 1.36 32.76 -1.30
N LEU A 21 2.39 33.10 -2.10
CA LEU A 21 3.75 33.14 -1.61
C LEU A 21 3.88 34.27 -0.57
N GLY A 22 3.94 33.91 0.69
CA GLY A 22 4.09 34.87 1.78
C GLY A 22 5.55 35.33 1.87
N ARG A 23 5.85 36.57 1.51
CA ARG A 23 7.15 37.20 1.83
C ARG A 23 7.43 37.27 3.35
N ALA A 24 6.41 37.03 4.18
CA ALA A 24 6.47 36.98 5.63
C ALA A 24 6.87 35.61 6.21
N ALA A 25 6.94 34.55 5.43
CA ALA A 25 7.13 33.18 5.94
C ALA A 25 8.58 32.77 6.23
N GLY A 26 9.56 33.65 6.12
CA GLY A 26 10.98 33.37 6.45
C GLY A 26 11.70 32.41 5.53
N ALA A 27 10.99 31.64 4.69
CA ALA A 27 11.59 30.71 3.75
C ALA A 27 11.90 31.36 2.39
N PRO A 28 13.03 31.04 1.73
CA PRO A 28 13.35 31.55 0.41
C PRO A 28 12.25 31.22 -0.63
N LEU A 29 12.00 32.13 -1.59
CA LEU A 29 10.93 31.97 -2.58
C LEU A 29 11.05 30.67 -3.40
N TYR A 30 12.27 30.24 -3.74
CA TYR A 30 12.49 28.98 -4.45
C TYR A 30 12.04 27.76 -3.63
N ALA A 31 12.27 27.80 -2.31
CA ALA A 31 11.84 26.72 -1.42
C ALA A 31 10.31 26.66 -1.31
N GLN A 32 9.64 27.81 -1.23
CA GLN A 32 8.17 27.85 -1.22
C GLN A 32 7.58 27.30 -2.52
N ILE A 33 8.16 27.61 -3.69
CA ILE A 33 7.73 27.09 -4.99
C ILE A 33 8.01 25.59 -5.08
N ARG A 34 9.20 25.14 -4.65
CA ARG A 34 9.54 23.71 -4.58
C ARG A 34 8.52 22.95 -3.74
N ASP A 35 8.21 23.45 -2.55
CA ASP A 35 7.30 22.77 -1.61
C ASP A 35 5.85 22.79 -2.11
N ALA A 36 5.42 23.85 -2.79
CA ALA A 36 4.12 23.93 -3.45
C ALA A 36 3.98 22.90 -4.58
N LEU A 37 5.00 22.79 -5.45
CA LEU A 37 5.00 21.81 -6.52
C LEU A 37 5.15 20.37 -5.98
N ARG A 38 5.98 20.17 -4.97
CA ARG A 38 6.10 18.89 -4.26
C ARG A 38 4.75 18.46 -3.69
N HIS A 39 4.03 19.36 -3.03
CA HIS A 39 2.67 19.06 -2.51
C HIS A 39 1.71 18.63 -3.63
N GLN A 40 1.76 19.26 -4.81
CA GLN A 40 0.93 18.88 -5.95
C GLN A 40 1.31 17.49 -6.51
N ILE A 41 2.61 17.14 -6.51
CA ILE A 41 3.10 15.82 -6.90
C ILE A 41 2.65 14.77 -5.86
N ASP A 42 2.82 15.06 -4.58
CA ASP A 42 2.50 14.14 -3.49
C ASP A 42 0.98 13.93 -3.32
N SER A 43 0.17 14.97 -3.58
CA SER A 43 -1.30 14.88 -3.59
C SER A 43 -1.88 14.31 -4.90
N HIS A 44 -1.03 13.93 -5.87
CA HIS A 44 -1.43 13.45 -7.21
C HIS A 44 -2.24 14.47 -8.03
N SER A 45 -2.27 15.75 -7.64
CA SER A 45 -2.80 16.83 -8.50
C SER A 45 -1.92 17.00 -9.76
N LEU A 46 -0.64 16.63 -9.65
CA LEU A 46 0.29 16.41 -10.75
C LEU A 46 0.71 14.94 -10.73
N PRO A 47 0.03 14.05 -11.47
CA PRO A 47 0.31 12.62 -11.46
C PRO A 47 1.65 12.29 -12.14
N PRO A 48 2.24 11.12 -11.91
CA PRO A 48 3.44 10.65 -12.59
C PRO A 48 3.31 10.76 -14.12
N GLY A 49 4.35 11.28 -14.76
CA GLY A 49 4.36 11.53 -16.21
C GLY A 49 3.65 12.80 -16.65
N ALA A 50 2.92 13.50 -15.77
CA ALA A 50 2.28 14.77 -16.10
C ALA A 50 3.34 15.85 -16.39
N PRO A 51 3.14 16.71 -17.41
CA PRO A 51 4.00 17.84 -17.66
C PRO A 51 3.83 18.90 -16.56
N LEU A 52 4.96 19.43 -16.06
CA LEU A 52 4.94 20.61 -15.20
C LEU A 52 4.65 21.86 -16.03
N PRO A 53 4.09 22.91 -15.42
CA PRO A 53 4.01 24.22 -16.06
C PRO A 53 5.39 24.69 -16.51
N THR A 54 5.47 25.40 -17.62
CA THR A 54 6.74 25.90 -18.16
C THR A 54 7.42 26.88 -17.18
N GLU A 55 8.75 27.04 -17.33
CA GLU A 55 9.49 28.04 -16.54
C GLU A 55 8.84 29.44 -16.62
N GLU A 56 8.36 29.82 -17.82
CA GLU A 56 7.69 31.09 -18.06
C GLU A 56 6.31 31.18 -17.37
N ALA A 57 5.53 30.11 -17.46
CA ALA A 57 4.24 30.02 -16.75
C ALA A 57 4.41 30.11 -15.23
N LEU A 58 5.43 29.44 -14.67
CA LEU A 58 5.74 29.51 -13.23
C LEU A 58 6.22 30.90 -12.82
N GLN A 59 7.06 31.58 -13.66
CA GLN A 59 7.46 32.96 -13.42
C GLN A 59 6.24 33.91 -13.36
N ALA A 60 5.36 33.79 -14.35
CA ALA A 60 4.15 34.60 -14.42
C ALA A 60 3.19 34.32 -13.23
N ARG A 61 3.03 33.02 -12.90
CA ARG A 61 2.12 32.58 -11.83
C ARG A 61 2.57 33.06 -10.44
N TYR A 62 3.88 32.98 -10.14
CA TYR A 62 4.41 33.29 -8.82
C TYR A 62 5.06 34.67 -8.74
N GLY A 63 5.14 35.43 -9.82
CA GLY A 63 5.75 36.77 -9.85
C GLY A 63 7.23 36.78 -9.49
N VAL A 64 7.98 35.75 -9.88
CA VAL A 64 9.39 35.56 -9.51
C VAL A 64 10.32 35.54 -10.72
N SER A 65 11.61 35.71 -10.47
CA SER A 65 12.63 35.64 -11.53
C SER A 65 12.84 34.21 -12.04
N ARG A 66 13.35 34.07 -13.26
CA ARG A 66 13.70 32.81 -13.88
C ARG A 66 14.71 31.99 -13.05
N SER A 67 15.64 32.64 -12.38
CA SER A 67 16.64 31.96 -11.53
C SER A 67 15.99 31.25 -10.34
N VAL A 68 14.99 31.88 -9.72
CA VAL A 68 14.23 31.31 -8.60
C VAL A 68 13.45 30.07 -9.05
N VAL A 69 12.75 30.14 -10.20
CA VAL A 69 12.04 28.99 -10.76
C VAL A 69 13.01 27.86 -11.10
N ARG A 70 14.13 28.18 -11.75
CA ARG A 70 15.13 27.16 -12.14
C ARG A 70 15.76 26.47 -10.94
N GLN A 71 15.97 27.18 -9.84
CA GLN A 71 16.45 26.60 -8.60
C GLN A 71 15.40 25.66 -7.99
N ALA A 72 14.14 26.10 -7.87
CA ALA A 72 13.05 25.23 -7.38
C ALA A 72 12.90 23.93 -8.19
N LEU A 73 12.93 24.05 -9.52
CA LEU A 73 12.89 22.89 -10.43
C LEU A 73 14.19 22.07 -10.37
N GLY A 74 15.33 22.68 -10.06
CA GLY A 74 16.59 21.99 -9.81
C GLY A 74 16.48 21.09 -8.59
N ASP A 75 16.07 21.66 -7.47
CA ASP A 75 15.87 20.93 -6.20
C ASP A 75 14.89 19.77 -6.37
N LEU A 76 13.79 19.96 -7.12
CA LEU A 76 12.83 18.88 -7.41
C LEU A 76 13.45 17.77 -8.28
N ALA A 77 14.32 18.13 -9.22
CA ALA A 77 15.03 17.15 -10.06
C ALA A 77 16.09 16.38 -9.24
N ASP A 78 16.80 17.07 -8.36
CA ASP A 78 17.79 16.46 -7.45
C ASP A 78 17.12 15.52 -6.42
N LEU A 79 15.88 15.82 -6.04
CA LEU A 79 15.02 14.94 -5.24
C LEU A 79 14.39 13.79 -6.06
N GLY A 80 14.67 13.69 -7.37
CA GLY A 80 14.08 12.67 -8.22
C GLY A 80 12.56 12.80 -8.48
N LEU A 81 11.95 13.92 -8.07
CA LEU A 81 10.51 14.14 -8.22
C LEU A 81 10.09 14.54 -9.63
N ILE A 82 11.02 15.10 -10.40
CA ILE A 82 10.80 15.48 -11.80
C ILE A 82 11.96 15.07 -12.70
N VAL A 83 11.67 14.84 -13.97
CA VAL A 83 12.67 14.61 -15.02
C VAL A 83 12.65 15.76 -16.01
N ARG A 84 13.82 16.36 -16.27
CA ARG A 84 13.97 17.40 -17.30
C ARG A 84 14.12 16.77 -18.66
N GLN A 85 13.22 17.08 -19.57
CA GLN A 85 13.26 16.60 -20.96
C GLN A 85 13.73 17.73 -21.88
N ARG A 86 14.80 17.47 -22.61
CA ARG A 86 15.36 18.47 -23.54
C ARG A 86 14.32 18.84 -24.59
N GLY A 87 13.93 20.11 -24.64
CA GLY A 87 12.95 20.65 -25.60
C GLY A 87 11.47 20.40 -25.23
N ARG A 88 11.16 19.66 -24.13
CA ARG A 88 9.78 19.34 -23.70
C ARG A 88 9.47 19.82 -22.28
N GLY A 89 10.38 20.54 -21.62
CA GLY A 89 10.18 21.02 -20.27
C GLY A 89 10.49 19.97 -19.20
N SER A 90 9.81 20.05 -18.07
CA SER A 90 9.92 19.10 -16.97
C SER A 90 8.63 18.28 -16.87
N VAL A 91 8.76 17.00 -16.56
CA VAL A 91 7.63 16.11 -16.29
C VAL A 91 7.80 15.52 -14.89
N VAL A 92 6.70 15.22 -14.20
CA VAL A 92 6.75 14.46 -12.96
C VAL A 92 7.45 13.14 -13.25
N ALA A 93 8.46 12.81 -12.46
CA ALA A 93 9.20 11.57 -12.62
C ALA A 93 8.21 10.39 -12.60
N PRO A 94 8.37 9.40 -13.47
CA PRO A 94 7.63 8.16 -13.31
C PRO A 94 8.03 7.58 -11.95
N ARG A 95 7.15 7.64 -10.97
CA ARG A 95 7.36 6.87 -9.74
C ARG A 95 7.32 5.40 -10.15
N LEU A 96 8.24 4.62 -9.63
CA LEU A 96 8.14 3.17 -9.71
C LEU A 96 6.82 2.79 -9.04
N GLU A 97 5.78 2.52 -9.85
CA GLU A 97 4.54 1.97 -9.32
C GLU A 97 4.89 0.64 -8.67
N HIS A 98 4.85 0.59 -7.36
CA HIS A 98 5.02 -0.65 -6.62
C HIS A 98 3.73 -1.45 -6.70
N ARG A 99 3.60 -2.24 -7.78
CA ARG A 99 2.44 -3.12 -7.96
C ARG A 99 2.46 -4.25 -6.95
N ARG A 100 1.35 -4.45 -6.27
CA ARG A 100 1.17 -5.46 -5.26
C ARG A 100 -0.12 -6.25 -5.51
N ARG A 101 -0.05 -7.56 -5.39
CA ARG A 101 -1.26 -8.40 -5.40
C ARG A 101 -1.80 -8.53 -3.98
N ALA A 102 -3.01 -8.03 -3.76
CA ALA A 102 -3.67 -8.09 -2.46
C ALA A 102 -4.07 -9.53 -2.06
N ASP A 103 -4.26 -10.41 -3.04
CA ASP A 103 -4.69 -11.80 -2.89
C ASP A 103 -3.55 -12.77 -2.49
N ARG A 104 -2.30 -12.34 -2.51
CA ARG A 104 -1.15 -13.18 -2.13
C ARG A 104 -0.56 -12.80 -0.79
N ALA A 105 -0.63 -13.74 0.17
CA ALA A 105 0.10 -13.67 1.43
C ALA A 105 1.59 -13.92 1.15
N GLY A 106 2.42 -12.91 1.35
CA GLY A 106 3.84 -12.99 1.12
C GLY A 106 4.21 -12.87 -0.36
N GLY A 107 4.84 -11.96 -0.82
CA GLY A 107 5.18 -11.80 -2.23
C GLY A 107 5.76 -10.43 -2.55
N LEU A 108 5.81 -9.51 -1.59
CA LEU A 108 6.41 -8.20 -1.86
C LEU A 108 7.88 -8.35 -2.28
N ARG A 109 8.64 -9.20 -1.59
CA ARG A 109 10.04 -9.49 -1.96
C ARG A 109 10.11 -10.06 -3.38
N GLN A 110 9.36 -11.12 -3.68
CA GLN A 110 9.37 -11.73 -5.01
C GLN A 110 8.92 -10.77 -6.11
N GLN A 111 7.92 -9.92 -5.82
CA GLN A 111 7.43 -8.93 -6.78
C GLN A 111 8.47 -7.85 -7.06
N VAL A 112 9.13 -7.33 -6.02
CA VAL A 112 10.19 -6.32 -6.13
C VAL A 112 11.42 -6.91 -6.82
N GLU A 113 11.85 -8.10 -6.45
CA GLU A 113 12.98 -8.79 -7.07
C GLU A 113 12.71 -9.15 -8.53
N ALA A 114 11.48 -9.55 -8.89
CA ALA A 114 11.09 -9.80 -10.28
C ALA A 114 11.13 -8.53 -11.15
N SER A 115 11.01 -7.35 -10.56
CA SER A 115 11.20 -6.06 -11.25
C SER A 115 12.66 -5.56 -11.23
N GLY A 116 13.61 -6.37 -10.75
CA GLY A 116 15.04 -6.05 -10.73
C GLY A 116 15.49 -5.15 -9.59
N HIS A 117 14.64 -4.93 -8.60
CA HIS A 117 14.95 -4.11 -7.42
C HIS A 117 15.20 -4.95 -6.18
N HIS A 118 15.96 -4.42 -5.23
CA HIS A 118 16.24 -5.09 -3.96
C HIS A 118 15.32 -4.57 -2.85
N LEU A 119 14.61 -5.50 -2.18
CA LEU A 119 13.82 -5.20 -1.01
C LEU A 119 14.65 -5.43 0.25
N ARG A 120 14.91 -4.38 1.00
CA ARG A 120 15.50 -4.44 2.33
C ARG A 120 14.41 -4.36 3.40
N THR A 121 14.52 -5.17 4.43
CA THR A 121 13.66 -5.10 5.62
C THR A 121 14.50 -4.59 6.78
N GLU A 122 14.06 -3.53 7.42
CA GLU A 122 14.64 -2.92 8.60
C GLU A 122 13.71 -3.20 9.79
N ILE A 123 14.24 -3.75 10.86
CA ILE A 123 13.51 -3.95 12.12
C ILE A 123 13.57 -2.64 12.90
N VAL A 124 12.42 -2.03 13.13
CA VAL A 124 12.31 -0.81 13.94
C VAL A 124 12.26 -1.17 15.41
N GLU A 125 11.39 -2.15 15.75
CA GLU A 125 11.22 -2.60 17.12
C GLU A 125 10.69 -4.04 17.16
N LEU A 126 11.16 -4.80 18.14
CA LEU A 126 10.55 -6.04 18.58
C LEU A 126 10.39 -5.98 20.10
N ALA A 127 9.16 -5.97 20.57
CA ALA A 127 8.85 -5.85 21.99
C ALA A 127 7.72 -6.83 22.39
N VAL A 128 7.64 -7.13 23.67
CA VAL A 128 6.49 -7.81 24.25
C VAL A 128 5.41 -6.76 24.48
N ASP A 129 4.21 -7.00 23.96
CA ASP A 129 3.11 -6.07 24.09
C ASP A 129 1.75 -6.81 24.08
N GLU A 130 0.74 -6.23 24.69
CA GLU A 130 -0.62 -6.74 24.60
C GLU A 130 -1.23 -6.41 23.25
N ALA A 131 -1.78 -7.42 22.58
CA ALA A 131 -2.46 -7.22 21.32
C ALA A 131 -3.69 -6.32 21.48
N PRO A 132 -3.92 -5.33 20.61
CA PRO A 132 -5.16 -4.58 20.59
C PRO A 132 -6.35 -5.52 20.37
N SER A 133 -7.55 -5.12 20.82
CA SER A 133 -8.74 -5.97 20.84
C SER A 133 -9.05 -6.68 19.52
N THR A 134 -8.85 -6.00 18.39
CA THR A 134 -9.02 -6.58 17.04
C THR A 134 -8.01 -7.68 16.74
N ALA A 135 -6.75 -7.48 17.10
CA ALA A 135 -5.69 -8.46 16.93
C ALA A 135 -5.88 -9.63 17.89
N ALA A 136 -6.20 -9.36 19.18
CA ALA A 136 -6.48 -10.37 20.18
C ALA A 136 -7.65 -11.27 19.77
N ALA A 137 -8.73 -10.71 19.23
CA ALA A 137 -9.87 -11.47 18.73
C ALA A 137 -9.50 -12.38 17.56
N ALA A 138 -8.62 -11.93 16.66
CA ALA A 138 -8.18 -12.69 15.49
C ALA A 138 -7.15 -13.77 15.84
N LEU A 139 -6.32 -13.54 16.84
CA LEU A 139 -5.24 -14.44 17.28
C LEU A 139 -5.69 -15.41 18.38
N GLY A 140 -6.76 -15.08 19.11
CA GLY A 140 -7.23 -15.83 20.27
C GLY A 140 -6.38 -15.63 21.53
N VAL A 141 -5.42 -14.70 21.52
CA VAL A 141 -4.50 -14.41 22.63
C VAL A 141 -4.22 -12.91 22.74
N THR A 142 -3.83 -12.46 23.93
CA THR A 142 -3.41 -11.07 24.18
C THR A 142 -1.89 -10.94 24.38
N ASP A 143 -1.22 -11.97 24.84
CA ASP A 143 0.24 -11.99 25.07
C ASP A 143 0.96 -12.20 23.72
N THR A 144 1.58 -11.13 23.22
CA THR A 144 2.14 -11.10 21.87
C THR A 144 3.52 -10.45 21.81
N TRP A 145 4.23 -10.76 20.74
CA TRP A 145 5.30 -9.92 20.23
C TRP A 145 4.68 -8.83 19.38
N ARG A 146 5.07 -7.58 19.59
CA ARG A 146 4.85 -6.48 18.67
C ARG A 146 6.13 -6.28 17.86
N LEU A 147 6.02 -6.49 16.56
CA LEU A 147 7.11 -6.37 15.60
C LEU A 147 6.82 -5.21 14.64
N GLU A 148 7.67 -4.19 14.65
CA GLU A 148 7.61 -3.06 13.73
C GLU A 148 8.74 -3.14 12.71
N ARG A 149 8.40 -2.95 11.44
CA ARG A 149 9.35 -3.07 10.33
C ARG A 149 9.08 -2.02 9.27
N ILE A 150 10.15 -1.53 8.66
CA ILE A 150 10.10 -0.74 7.43
C ILE A 150 10.66 -1.60 6.30
N ARG A 151 9.95 -1.64 5.18
CA ARG A 151 10.47 -2.22 3.94
C ARG A 151 10.86 -1.11 3.00
N ARG A 152 12.11 -1.17 2.55
CA ARG A 152 12.71 -0.18 1.64
C ARG A 152 13.04 -0.81 0.31
N VAL A 153 12.87 -0.03 -0.75
CA VAL A 153 13.35 -0.34 -2.09
C VAL A 153 14.33 0.76 -2.47
N GLU A 154 15.58 0.41 -2.75
CA GLU A 154 16.63 1.37 -3.07
C GLU A 154 16.71 2.54 -2.08
N ASP A 155 16.68 2.21 -0.76
CA ASP A 155 16.68 3.14 0.37
C ASP A 155 15.39 3.97 0.57
N GLU A 156 14.44 3.99 -0.36
CA GLU A 156 13.15 4.62 -0.15
C GLU A 156 12.20 3.72 0.69
N PRO A 157 11.57 4.24 1.76
CA PRO A 157 10.60 3.49 2.53
C PRO A 157 9.35 3.24 1.68
N LEU A 158 8.98 1.97 1.53
CA LEU A 158 7.80 1.56 0.76
C LEU A 158 6.60 1.24 1.64
N VAL A 159 6.85 0.51 2.73
CA VAL A 159 5.82 0.02 3.65
C VAL A 159 6.33 0.08 5.08
N PHE A 160 5.56 0.69 5.97
CA PHE A 160 5.71 0.52 7.41
C PHE A 160 4.71 -0.54 7.88
N MET A 161 5.17 -1.49 8.68
CA MET A 161 4.37 -2.62 9.16
C MET A 161 4.45 -2.76 10.66
N ARG A 162 3.30 -3.01 11.29
CA ARG A 162 3.21 -3.44 12.68
C ARG A 162 2.50 -4.78 12.73
N THR A 163 3.10 -5.74 13.38
CA THR A 163 2.64 -7.12 13.42
C THR A 163 2.60 -7.61 14.85
N TRP A 164 1.50 -8.24 15.26
CA TRP A 164 1.37 -8.94 16.53
C TRP A 164 1.42 -10.44 16.29
N LEU A 165 2.24 -11.15 17.06
CA LEU A 165 2.45 -12.58 16.95
C LEU A 165 2.26 -13.23 18.32
N PRO A 166 1.52 -14.35 18.44
CA PRO A 166 1.37 -15.09 19.69
C PRO A 166 2.73 -15.53 20.25
N ARG A 167 3.07 -15.12 21.45
CA ARG A 167 4.35 -15.48 22.08
C ARG A 167 4.49 -16.97 22.31
N GLU A 168 3.40 -17.63 22.65
CA GLU A 168 3.36 -19.08 22.84
C GLU A 168 3.78 -19.86 21.59
N LEU A 169 3.41 -19.37 20.41
CA LEU A 169 3.80 -19.99 19.13
C LEU A 169 5.25 -19.68 18.74
N PHE A 170 5.75 -18.54 19.16
CA PHE A 170 7.07 -18.03 18.76
C PHE A 170 7.91 -17.59 19.97
N PRO A 171 8.18 -18.50 20.95
CA PRO A 171 8.78 -18.11 22.23
C PRO A 171 10.22 -17.56 22.11
N HIS A 172 10.91 -17.87 21.02
CA HIS A 172 12.31 -17.50 20.78
C HIS A 172 12.50 -16.55 19.61
N LEU A 173 11.45 -15.76 19.26
CA LEU A 173 11.57 -14.77 18.21
C LEU A 173 12.55 -13.68 18.63
N SER A 174 13.54 -13.39 17.79
CA SER A 174 14.49 -12.30 17.97
C SER A 174 14.55 -11.39 16.76
N ALA A 175 15.01 -10.16 16.94
CA ALA A 175 15.19 -9.23 15.83
C ALA A 175 16.27 -9.73 14.85
N GLU A 176 17.31 -10.38 15.35
CA GLU A 176 18.40 -10.93 14.56
C GLU A 176 17.93 -12.04 13.60
N ASP A 177 16.95 -12.85 14.02
CA ASP A 177 16.32 -13.88 13.19
C ASP A 177 15.62 -13.32 11.95
N LEU A 178 15.18 -12.06 12.02
CA LEU A 178 14.38 -11.41 11.00
C LEU A 178 15.16 -10.36 10.18
N ASP A 179 16.40 -10.08 10.55
CA ASP A 179 17.21 -9.07 9.87
C ASP A 179 17.46 -9.48 8.41
N GLY A 180 17.09 -8.61 7.50
CA GLY A 180 17.14 -8.87 6.05
C GLY A 180 16.24 -10.02 5.56
N GLY A 181 15.52 -10.72 6.47
CA GLY A 181 14.74 -11.91 6.20
C GLY A 181 13.23 -11.68 5.98
N SER A 182 12.54 -12.79 5.74
CA SER A 182 11.07 -12.86 5.65
C SER A 182 10.51 -13.53 6.89
N LEU A 183 9.57 -12.89 7.57
CA LEU A 183 8.87 -13.48 8.72
C LEU A 183 8.19 -14.82 8.35
N HIS A 184 7.57 -14.90 7.18
CA HIS A 184 6.91 -16.12 6.74
C HIS A 184 7.91 -17.24 6.42
N ASP A 185 9.09 -16.93 5.86
CA ASP A 185 10.13 -17.93 5.64
C ASP A 185 10.73 -18.41 6.97
N TRP A 186 10.88 -17.49 7.93
CA TRP A 186 11.29 -17.83 9.28
C TRP A 186 10.28 -18.78 9.98
N MET A 187 8.96 -18.53 9.80
CA MET A 187 7.90 -19.42 10.28
C MET A 187 7.97 -20.81 9.63
N ARG A 188 8.12 -20.85 8.29
CA ARG A 188 8.23 -22.11 7.54
C ARG A 188 9.43 -22.94 7.98
N ALA A 189 10.56 -22.29 8.20
CA ALA A 189 11.77 -22.97 8.70
C ALA A 189 11.55 -23.64 10.08
N ARG A 190 10.51 -23.22 10.81
CA ARG A 190 10.11 -23.80 12.11
C ARG A 190 8.87 -24.70 12.04
N GLY A 191 8.46 -25.08 10.84
CA GLY A 191 7.33 -26.00 10.60
C GLY A 191 5.96 -25.32 10.74
N VAL A 192 5.91 -24.00 10.75
CA VAL A 192 4.65 -23.25 10.74
C VAL A 192 4.39 -22.73 9.33
N GLU A 193 3.28 -23.18 8.71
CA GLU A 193 2.93 -22.86 7.31
C GLU A 193 1.88 -21.75 7.20
N PRO A 194 2.28 -20.49 6.95
CA PRO A 194 1.33 -19.42 6.69
C PRO A 194 0.57 -19.66 5.39
N GLN A 195 -0.77 -19.72 5.46
CA GLN A 195 -1.63 -19.94 4.28
C GLN A 195 -2.23 -18.63 3.77
N GLY A 196 -2.62 -17.74 4.65
CA GLY A 196 -3.32 -16.51 4.33
C GLY A 196 -4.45 -16.25 5.30
N GLY A 197 -5.40 -15.39 4.92
CA GLY A 197 -6.56 -15.06 5.75
C GLY A 197 -7.26 -13.79 5.27
N PRO A 198 -8.36 -13.41 5.95
CA PRO A 198 -9.13 -12.22 5.62
C PRO A 198 -8.28 -10.95 5.74
N ARG A 199 -8.49 -10.03 4.81
CA ARG A 199 -7.76 -8.76 4.73
C ARG A 199 -8.70 -7.63 4.39
N GLN A 200 -8.36 -6.44 4.86
CA GLN A 200 -9.05 -5.20 4.54
C GLN A 200 -8.04 -4.19 4.01
N LEU A 201 -8.42 -3.47 2.97
CA LEU A 201 -7.66 -2.36 2.40
C LEU A 201 -8.49 -1.10 2.49
N GLN A 202 -7.93 -0.03 3.02
CA GLN A 202 -8.59 1.27 3.13
C GLN A 202 -7.58 2.41 2.98
N ALA A 203 -8.04 3.56 2.49
CA ALA A 203 -7.28 4.79 2.50
C ALA A 203 -7.44 5.47 3.86
N VAL A 204 -6.32 5.86 4.49
CA VAL A 204 -6.30 6.57 5.77
C VAL A 204 -5.29 7.71 5.71
N PRO A 205 -5.46 8.79 6.48
CA PRO A 205 -4.41 9.80 6.61
C PRO A 205 -3.24 9.23 7.42
N ALA A 206 -2.01 9.56 7.02
CA ALA A 206 -0.82 9.23 7.79
C ALA A 206 -0.83 10.00 9.11
N ASP A 207 -0.74 9.30 10.24
CA ASP A 207 -0.44 9.91 11.53
C ASP A 207 1.04 10.29 11.63
N GLU A 208 1.47 10.86 12.75
CA GLU A 208 2.84 11.31 12.96
C GLU A 208 3.85 10.16 12.86
N ALA A 209 3.53 8.99 13.42
CA ALA A 209 4.40 7.83 13.39
C ALA A 209 4.54 7.25 11.98
N VAL A 210 3.42 7.06 11.28
CA VAL A 210 3.41 6.57 9.89
C VAL A 210 4.12 7.56 8.97
N ALA A 211 3.87 8.86 9.13
CA ALA A 211 4.50 9.91 8.34
C ALA A 211 6.03 9.89 8.50
N THR A 212 6.52 9.75 9.76
CA THR A 212 7.96 9.66 10.06
C THR A 212 8.59 8.42 9.42
N HIS A 213 7.98 7.24 9.57
CA HIS A 213 8.54 5.98 9.06
C HIS A 213 8.50 5.85 7.54
N LEU A 214 7.55 6.52 6.89
CA LEU A 214 7.40 6.50 5.43
C LEU A 214 7.99 7.73 4.73
N ASP A 215 8.61 8.63 5.48
CA ASP A 215 9.15 9.89 4.96
C ASP A 215 8.08 10.70 4.17
N LEU A 216 6.93 10.90 4.83
CA LEU A 216 5.77 11.61 4.30
C LEU A 216 5.39 12.80 5.20
N GLY A 217 4.53 13.65 4.69
CA GLY A 217 3.83 14.65 5.52
C GLY A 217 2.70 14.02 6.34
N VAL A 218 2.47 14.54 7.56
CA VAL A 218 1.28 14.16 8.36
C VAL A 218 0.01 14.50 7.57
N GLY A 219 -0.97 13.58 7.58
CA GLY A 219 -2.22 13.73 6.87
C GLY A 219 -2.17 13.31 5.38
N VAL A 220 -1.01 12.98 4.83
CA VAL A 220 -0.91 12.42 3.47
C VAL A 220 -1.71 11.11 3.42
N PRO A 221 -2.59 10.91 2.41
CA PRO A 221 -3.31 9.66 2.26
C PRO A 221 -2.35 8.49 2.02
N VAL A 222 -2.51 7.42 2.80
CA VAL A 222 -1.78 6.16 2.65
C VAL A 222 -2.75 5.00 2.54
N LEU A 223 -2.32 3.88 1.94
CA LEU A 223 -3.13 2.66 1.88
C LEU A 223 -2.81 1.76 3.06
N LEU A 224 -3.76 1.56 3.94
CA LEU A 224 -3.68 0.63 5.07
C LEU A 224 -4.23 -0.73 4.66
N LEU A 225 -3.35 -1.72 4.62
CA LEU A 225 -3.72 -3.13 4.51
C LEU A 225 -3.60 -3.77 5.89
N GLN A 226 -4.68 -4.37 6.38
CA GLN A 226 -4.69 -5.05 7.67
C GLN A 226 -5.37 -6.41 7.57
N GLY A 227 -5.03 -7.32 8.48
CA GLY A 227 -5.66 -8.64 8.49
C GLY A 227 -4.93 -9.66 9.34
N VAL A 228 -5.41 -10.90 9.26
CA VAL A 228 -4.82 -12.05 9.94
C VAL A 228 -4.20 -13.00 8.91
N THR A 229 -3.04 -13.55 9.23
CA THR A 229 -2.51 -14.73 8.54
C THR A 229 -2.74 -15.93 9.44
N GLN A 230 -3.31 -16.98 8.85
CA GLN A 230 -3.65 -18.24 9.51
C GLN A 230 -2.81 -19.38 8.95
N ASP A 231 -2.70 -20.46 9.74
CA ASP A 231 -2.16 -21.73 9.27
C ASP A 231 -3.24 -22.57 8.54
N GLN A 232 -2.87 -23.77 8.12
CA GLN A 232 -3.74 -24.74 7.45
C GLN A 232 -4.92 -25.21 8.32
N TYR A 233 -4.90 -24.96 9.61
CA TYR A 233 -5.96 -25.31 10.57
C TYR A 233 -6.84 -24.12 10.93
N GLY A 234 -6.59 -22.95 10.36
CA GLY A 234 -7.33 -21.72 10.65
C GLY A 234 -6.86 -21.00 11.94
N ARG A 235 -5.75 -21.42 12.55
CA ARG A 235 -5.19 -20.77 13.73
C ARG A 235 -4.48 -19.49 13.31
N GLY A 236 -4.74 -18.37 14.00
CA GLY A 236 -4.08 -17.10 13.77
C GLY A 236 -2.58 -17.16 14.10
N LEU A 237 -1.74 -16.86 13.13
CA LEU A 237 -0.29 -16.81 13.26
C LEU A 237 0.23 -15.39 13.50
N GLU A 238 -0.37 -14.44 12.80
CA GLU A 238 -0.06 -13.01 12.94
C GLU A 238 -1.32 -12.18 12.65
N TRP A 239 -1.45 -11.08 13.37
CA TRP A 239 -2.29 -9.96 12.95
C TRP A 239 -1.36 -8.84 12.52
N PHE A 240 -1.62 -8.22 11.37
CA PHE A 240 -0.77 -7.16 10.86
C PHE A 240 -1.56 -5.94 10.41
N THR A 241 -0.91 -4.80 10.52
CA THR A 241 -1.24 -3.55 9.86
C THR A 241 -0.05 -3.12 9.02
N ALA A 242 -0.29 -2.74 7.76
CA ALA A 242 0.75 -2.33 6.82
C ALA A 242 0.32 -1.05 6.11
N TRP A 243 1.01 0.04 6.37
CA TRP A 243 0.79 1.33 5.73
C TRP A 243 1.70 1.45 4.52
N HIS A 244 1.07 1.57 3.36
CA HIS A 244 1.76 1.69 2.08
C HIS A 244 1.73 3.14 1.62
N ARG A 245 2.82 3.57 1.01
CA ARG A 245 2.90 4.90 0.38
C ARG A 245 1.82 5.07 -0.69
N PRO A 246 1.44 6.34 -1.03
CA PRO A 246 0.41 6.64 -2.03
C PRO A 246 0.69 6.10 -3.44
N ASP A 247 1.96 5.86 -3.77
CA ASP A 247 2.42 5.32 -5.05
C ASP A 247 2.33 3.78 -5.16
N THR A 248 1.78 3.13 -4.13
CA THR A 248 1.52 1.69 -4.17
C THR A 248 0.22 1.39 -4.92
N VAL A 249 0.29 0.51 -5.90
CA VAL A 249 -0.87 -0.02 -6.63
C VAL A 249 -1.19 -1.43 -6.15
N PHE A 250 -2.43 -1.65 -5.75
CA PHE A 250 -2.91 -2.99 -5.43
C PHE A 250 -3.70 -3.58 -6.59
N ASP A 251 -3.15 -4.62 -7.21
CA ASP A 251 -3.88 -5.42 -8.19
C ASP A 251 -4.79 -6.42 -7.48
N VAL A 252 -6.07 -6.45 -7.85
CA VAL A 252 -7.07 -7.39 -7.32
C VAL A 252 -7.69 -8.14 -8.47
N ASP A 253 -7.57 -9.47 -8.49
CA ASP A 253 -8.24 -10.30 -9.47
C ASP A 253 -9.71 -10.49 -9.06
N ALA A 254 -10.62 -9.82 -9.75
CA ALA A 254 -12.05 -10.00 -9.56
C ALA A 254 -12.60 -11.04 -10.55
N HIS A 255 -13.05 -12.17 -10.03
CA HIS A 255 -13.72 -13.19 -10.84
C HIS A 255 -15.23 -13.09 -10.67
N VAL A 256 -15.94 -12.77 -11.76
CA VAL A 256 -17.39 -12.94 -11.81
C VAL A 256 -17.68 -14.40 -12.12
N ARG A 257 -18.16 -15.16 -11.14
CA ARG A 257 -18.68 -16.49 -11.41
C ARG A 257 -19.91 -16.37 -12.28
N PRO A 258 -19.97 -17.05 -13.44
CA PRO A 258 -21.21 -17.13 -14.20
C PRO A 258 -22.30 -17.70 -13.28
N ARG A 259 -23.42 -17.00 -13.14
CA ARG A 259 -24.60 -17.57 -12.47
C ARG A 259 -25.06 -18.72 -13.31
N PRO A 260 -25.14 -19.97 -12.80
CA PRO A 260 -25.65 -21.07 -13.59
C PRO A 260 -27.03 -20.69 -14.11
N PRO A 261 -27.32 -20.91 -15.40
CA PRO A 261 -28.65 -20.63 -15.94
C PRO A 261 -29.65 -21.54 -15.22
N GLY A 262 -30.60 -20.94 -14.47
CA GLY A 262 -31.66 -21.65 -13.79
C GLY A 262 -31.64 -21.73 -12.27
N ALA A 263 -30.65 -21.15 -11.57
CA ALA A 263 -30.66 -21.08 -10.10
C ALA A 263 -31.69 -20.06 -9.59
N GLY A 264 -32.96 -20.31 -9.87
CA GLY A 264 -34.07 -19.85 -9.04
C GLY A 264 -34.06 -20.72 -7.77
N GLY A 265 -34.10 -20.08 -6.57
CA GLY A 265 -33.89 -20.68 -5.25
C GLY A 265 -34.76 -21.88 -4.82
N GLY A 266 -35.32 -22.62 -5.78
CA GLY A 266 -36.04 -23.89 -5.55
C GLY A 266 -35.17 -25.15 -5.60
N GLU A 267 -34.14 -25.18 -6.45
CA GLU A 267 -33.30 -26.39 -6.63
C GLU A 267 -32.23 -26.53 -5.53
N GLU A 268 -31.65 -25.44 -5.04
CA GLU A 268 -30.72 -25.49 -3.92
C GLU A 268 -31.41 -25.92 -2.61
N LEU A 269 -32.60 -25.43 -2.37
CA LEU A 269 -33.44 -25.89 -1.25
C LEU A 269 -33.88 -27.35 -1.40
N GLY A 270 -34.10 -27.82 -2.62
CA GLY A 270 -34.36 -29.22 -2.94
C GLY A 270 -33.18 -30.12 -2.56
N ARG A 271 -31.99 -29.74 -3.01
CA ARG A 271 -30.76 -30.51 -2.78
C ARG A 271 -30.32 -30.50 -1.30
N VAL A 272 -30.52 -29.39 -0.58
CA VAL A 272 -30.30 -29.33 0.88
C VAL A 272 -31.29 -30.23 1.61
N ARG A 273 -32.57 -30.29 1.20
CA ARG A 273 -33.56 -31.22 1.77
C ARG A 273 -33.21 -32.68 1.54
N GLU A 274 -32.76 -33.04 0.32
CA GLU A 274 -32.31 -34.40 0.01
C GLU A 274 -31.11 -34.81 0.86
N LEU A 275 -30.09 -33.96 0.98
CA LEU A 275 -28.92 -34.20 1.83
C LEU A 275 -29.27 -34.30 3.32
N VAL A 276 -30.20 -33.51 3.82
CA VAL A 276 -30.68 -33.62 5.21
C VAL A 276 -31.47 -34.91 5.43
N GLN A 277 -32.25 -35.38 4.44
CA GLN A 277 -32.96 -36.67 4.52
C GLN A 277 -32.00 -37.87 4.45
N GLU A 278 -30.96 -37.81 3.58
CA GLU A 278 -29.93 -38.82 3.52
C GLU A 278 -29.14 -38.94 4.83
N LEU A 279 -28.76 -37.80 5.42
CA LEU A 279 -28.09 -37.75 6.71
C LEU A 279 -28.99 -38.27 7.87
N ALA A 280 -30.28 -37.97 7.84
CA ALA A 280 -31.22 -38.49 8.81
C ALA A 280 -31.41 -40.00 8.72
N LEU A 281 -31.39 -40.57 7.50
CA LEU A 281 -31.43 -42.00 7.25
C LEU A 281 -30.17 -42.72 7.73
N LEU A 282 -28.99 -42.13 7.51
CA LEU A 282 -27.70 -42.67 7.95
C LEU A 282 -27.52 -42.61 9.47
N LEU A 283 -28.04 -41.62 10.12
CA LEU A 283 -27.99 -41.47 11.58
C LEU A 283 -29.10 -42.27 12.29
N GLY A 284 -30.21 -42.61 11.60
CA GLY A 284 -31.32 -43.38 12.18
C GLY A 284 -31.11 -44.92 12.18
N THR A 285 -30.03 -45.41 11.55
CA THR A 285 -29.73 -46.85 11.50
C THR A 285 -28.80 -47.40 12.60
N GLN A 286 -28.46 -46.54 13.59
CA GLN A 286 -27.76 -46.99 14.82
C GLN A 286 -28.70 -47.05 15.99
N SER A 287 -29.62 -48.02 16.00
CA SER A 287 -30.24 -48.45 17.25
C SER A 287 -29.34 -49.49 17.91
N PRO A 288 -28.98 -49.33 19.19
CA PRO A 288 -28.25 -50.39 19.90
C PRO A 288 -29.21 -51.55 20.17
N GLN A 289 -28.91 -52.71 19.70
CA GLN A 289 -29.54 -53.93 20.20
C GLN A 289 -29.04 -54.17 21.62
N ALA A 290 -30.02 -54.31 22.52
CA ALA A 290 -29.87 -54.73 23.90
C ALA A 290 -29.34 -56.14 24.03
#